data_212a94839d730c9ffc37e9262bf1fe5d
#
_entry.id   212a94839d730c9ffc37e9262bf1fe5d
#
_cell.length_a   1.000
_cell.length_b   1.000
_cell.length_c   1.000
_cell.angle_alpha   90.00
_cell.angle_beta   90.00
_cell.angle_gamma   90.00
#
_symmetry.space_group_name_H-M   'P 1'
#
loop_
_entity.id
_entity.type
_entity.pdbx_description
1 polymer ?
#
loop_
_entity_poly.entity_id
_entity_poly.type
_entity_poly.pdbx_seq_one_letter_code
_entity_poly.pdbx_strand_id
1 'polypeptide(L)'
;DDTDMERSTEEHQKNILDNLRWLGLDWDEGVDVGGEHGDYKQSSRFERYREVAHQLVEKNFAYEDDGAIRFKVPKDETINFKDFVRGDMTFDSSDVEDFVILRSDNSPTYHLASTVDDVDYGITIIARGEDILSSTPKHILIMEALGADLPNFCHLPLLFGPDGKKLSKRHGDTSVEAFRDKGILNDAMFNYLCLLGWSPGDDVEHFDREFAISKFDFNKVLPNSAIFDEKKLLWLNGQY
;
A
#
# COMPACT_ATOMS: atom_id res chain seq x y z
N ASP A 1 -9.09 1.18 2.15
CA ASP A 1 -9.24 2.28 3.12
C ASP A 1 -10.41 3.17 2.70
N ASP A 2 -11.45 3.20 3.51
CA ASP A 2 -12.65 4.03 3.35
C ASP A 2 -13.00 4.76 4.67
N THR A 3 -11.99 4.99 5.51
CA THR A 3 -12.14 5.73 6.76
C THR A 3 -12.49 7.21 6.54
N ASP A 4 -12.15 7.77 5.38
CA ASP A 4 -12.62 9.08 4.90
C ASP A 4 -13.84 8.89 4.00
N MET A 5 -15.03 8.91 4.61
CA MET A 5 -16.30 8.63 3.92
C MET A 5 -16.66 9.69 2.85
N GLU A 6 -16.12 10.91 2.92
CA GLU A 6 -16.37 11.94 1.91
C GLU A 6 -15.63 11.66 0.59
N ARG A 7 -14.47 11.01 0.69
CA ARG A 7 -13.61 10.67 -0.47
C ARG A 7 -13.81 9.26 -0.99
N SER A 8 -14.42 8.39 -0.21
CA SER A 8 -14.54 6.95 -0.50
C SER A 8 -15.97 6.63 -0.91
N THR A 9 -16.25 6.69 -2.22
CA THR A 9 -17.56 6.36 -2.79
C THR A 9 -17.60 4.94 -3.35
N GLU A 10 -18.80 4.35 -3.42
CA GLU A 10 -18.99 3.04 -4.09
C GLU A 10 -18.57 3.06 -5.56
N GLU A 11 -18.74 4.19 -6.23
CA GLU A 11 -18.28 4.39 -7.62
C GLU A 11 -16.75 4.28 -7.72
N HIS A 12 -16.01 4.94 -6.81
CA HIS A 12 -14.55 4.84 -6.78
C HIS A 12 -14.09 3.41 -6.47
N GLN A 13 -14.73 2.74 -5.52
CA GLN A 13 -14.43 1.33 -5.21
C GLN A 13 -14.66 0.45 -6.43
N LYS A 14 -15.82 0.57 -7.08
CA LYS A 14 -16.16 -0.19 -8.28
C LYS A 14 -15.15 0.06 -9.40
N ASN A 15 -14.77 1.31 -9.64
CA ASN A 15 -13.80 1.68 -10.67
C ASN A 15 -12.44 1.00 -10.43
N ILE A 16 -11.94 0.99 -9.19
CA ILE A 16 -10.69 0.32 -8.83
C ILE A 16 -10.78 -1.19 -9.14
N LEU A 17 -11.84 -1.85 -8.67
CA LEU A 17 -12.02 -3.29 -8.86
C LEU A 17 -12.17 -3.66 -10.34
N ASP A 18 -12.94 -2.87 -11.12
CA ASP A 18 -13.12 -3.09 -12.54
C ASP A 18 -11.81 -2.93 -13.32
N ASN A 19 -10.96 -1.96 -12.96
CA ASN A 19 -9.66 -1.76 -13.60
C ASN A 19 -8.67 -2.89 -13.25
N LEU A 20 -8.66 -3.38 -12.00
CA LEU A 20 -7.84 -4.53 -11.62
C LEU A 20 -8.27 -5.79 -12.40
N ARG A 21 -9.57 -6.06 -12.49
CA ARG A 21 -10.09 -7.18 -13.30
C ARG A 21 -9.78 -7.03 -14.78
N TRP A 22 -9.89 -5.81 -15.33
CA TRP A 22 -9.51 -5.55 -16.72
C TRP A 22 -8.02 -5.83 -16.96
N LEU A 23 -7.15 -5.53 -15.99
CA LEU A 23 -5.75 -5.92 -16.04
C LEU A 23 -5.53 -7.44 -15.89
N GLY A 24 -6.59 -8.23 -15.65
CA GLY A 24 -6.52 -9.66 -15.39
C GLY A 24 -5.90 -9.99 -14.04
N LEU A 25 -6.01 -9.08 -13.09
CA LEU A 25 -5.63 -9.32 -11.70
C LEU A 25 -6.87 -9.78 -10.94
N ASP A 26 -6.71 -10.84 -10.19
CA ASP A 26 -7.70 -11.42 -9.29
C ASP A 26 -7.10 -11.54 -7.88
N TRP A 27 -7.95 -11.75 -6.91
CA TRP A 27 -7.59 -11.85 -5.50
C TRP A 27 -8.52 -12.84 -4.80
N ASP A 28 -8.00 -13.50 -3.78
CA ASP A 28 -8.71 -14.55 -3.05
C ASP A 28 -9.66 -13.99 -2.00
N GLU A 29 -9.32 -12.83 -1.42
CA GLU A 29 -10.12 -12.17 -0.38
C GLU A 29 -10.25 -10.66 -0.64
N GLY A 30 -11.40 -10.10 -0.33
CA GLY A 30 -11.66 -8.67 -0.49
C GLY A 30 -13.13 -8.29 -0.40
N VAL A 31 -13.40 -6.99 -0.55
CA VAL A 31 -14.74 -6.39 -0.35
C VAL A 31 -15.83 -6.95 -1.27
N ASP A 32 -15.47 -7.52 -2.39
CA ASP A 32 -16.41 -8.01 -3.42
C ASP A 32 -16.40 -9.52 -3.61
N VAL A 33 -15.36 -10.21 -3.16
CA VAL A 33 -15.25 -11.67 -3.20
C VAL A 33 -15.46 -12.32 -1.83
N GLY A 34 -15.41 -11.51 -0.76
CA GLY A 34 -15.46 -12.04 0.61
C GLY A 34 -14.15 -12.69 1.02
N GLY A 35 -14.20 -13.61 1.97
CA GLY A 35 -13.05 -14.37 2.48
C GLY A 35 -13.25 -14.82 3.91
N GLU A 36 -12.22 -15.44 4.50
CA GLU A 36 -12.30 -16.05 5.84
C GLU A 36 -12.15 -15.02 6.98
N HIS A 37 -11.58 -13.84 6.71
CA HIS A 37 -11.27 -12.83 7.72
C HIS A 37 -12.42 -11.84 7.98
N GLY A 38 -13.54 -11.96 7.27
CA GLY A 38 -14.79 -11.22 7.53
C GLY A 38 -14.91 -9.93 6.74
N ASP A 39 -15.14 -8.81 7.41
CA ASP A 39 -15.47 -7.56 6.75
C ASP A 39 -14.20 -6.81 6.29
N TYR A 40 -14.08 -6.56 4.98
CA TYR A 40 -12.91 -5.92 4.37
C TYR A 40 -13.07 -4.41 4.15
N LYS A 41 -14.20 -3.81 4.62
CA LYS A 41 -14.37 -2.35 4.63
C LYS A 41 -13.97 -1.79 5.99
N GLN A 42 -13.03 -0.86 6.02
CA GLN A 42 -12.58 -0.26 7.27
C GLN A 42 -13.71 0.50 7.98
N SER A 43 -14.62 1.14 7.22
CA SER A 43 -15.78 1.84 7.78
C SER A 43 -16.70 0.94 8.62
N SER A 44 -16.78 -0.36 8.32
CA SER A 44 -17.57 -1.33 9.10
C SER A 44 -16.82 -1.92 10.29
N ARG A 45 -15.51 -1.61 10.44
CA ARG A 45 -14.66 -2.13 11.51
C ARG A 45 -14.31 -1.10 12.60
N PHE A 46 -14.94 0.06 12.63
CA PHE A 46 -14.64 1.15 13.59
C PHE A 46 -14.73 0.71 15.04
N GLU A 47 -15.66 -0.18 15.38
CA GLU A 47 -15.76 -0.77 16.72
C GLU A 47 -14.45 -1.50 17.10
N ARG A 48 -13.96 -2.34 16.20
CA ARG A 48 -12.71 -3.08 16.39
C ARG A 48 -11.51 -2.16 16.63
N TYR A 49 -11.41 -1.07 15.88
CA TYR A 49 -10.33 -0.11 16.07
C TYR A 49 -10.41 0.64 17.39
N ARG A 50 -11.63 0.98 17.86
CA ARG A 50 -11.84 1.57 19.17
C ARG A 50 -11.44 0.62 20.30
N GLU A 51 -11.85 -0.63 20.23
CA GLU A 51 -11.44 -1.67 21.19
C GLU A 51 -9.92 -1.75 21.28
N VAL A 52 -9.23 -1.82 20.15
CA VAL A 52 -7.75 -1.89 20.11
C VAL A 52 -7.12 -0.62 20.68
N ALA A 53 -7.63 0.57 20.34
CA ALA A 53 -7.12 1.82 20.90
C ALA A 53 -7.22 1.84 22.45
N HIS A 54 -8.35 1.43 23.01
CA HIS A 54 -8.53 1.35 24.45
C HIS A 54 -7.65 0.26 25.09
N GLN A 55 -7.49 -0.90 24.46
CA GLN A 55 -6.55 -1.94 24.92
C GLN A 55 -5.10 -1.41 24.99
N LEU A 56 -4.69 -0.59 24.03
CA LEU A 56 -3.37 0.05 24.05
C LEU A 56 -3.23 1.04 25.22
N VAL A 57 -4.30 1.75 25.60
CA VAL A 57 -4.33 2.60 26.80
C VAL A 57 -4.20 1.77 28.07
N GLU A 58 -4.98 0.69 28.21
CA GLU A 58 -4.94 -0.21 29.36
C GLU A 58 -3.55 -0.83 29.55
N LYS A 59 -2.85 -1.13 28.46
CA LYS A 59 -1.48 -1.67 28.45
C LYS A 59 -0.39 -0.60 28.59
N ASN A 60 -0.74 0.69 28.75
CA ASN A 60 0.16 1.84 28.81
C ASN A 60 1.01 2.09 27.54
N PHE A 61 0.61 1.60 26.39
CA PHE A 61 1.18 1.94 25.08
C PHE A 61 0.54 3.19 24.45
N ALA A 62 -0.58 3.65 24.99
CA ALA A 62 -1.28 4.85 24.55
C ALA A 62 -1.84 5.61 25.75
N TYR A 63 -2.29 6.85 25.51
CA TYR A 63 -2.91 7.70 26.52
C TYR A 63 -3.99 8.60 25.92
N GLU A 64 -4.93 9.03 26.75
CA GLU A 64 -5.96 9.99 26.35
C GLU A 64 -5.40 11.43 26.39
N ASP A 65 -5.69 12.19 25.34
CA ASP A 65 -5.29 13.59 25.19
C ASP A 65 -6.39 14.37 24.49
N ASP A 66 -7.08 15.26 25.22
CA ASP A 66 -8.15 16.13 24.76
C ASP A 66 -9.26 15.38 23.93
N GLY A 67 -9.67 14.22 24.47
CA GLY A 67 -10.68 13.36 23.86
C GLY A 67 -10.20 12.48 22.70
N ALA A 68 -8.95 12.60 22.30
CA ALA A 68 -8.30 11.69 21.36
C ALA A 68 -7.46 10.66 22.13
N ILE A 69 -7.06 9.57 21.46
CA ILE A 69 -6.08 8.62 21.99
C ILE A 69 -4.81 8.74 21.16
N ARG A 70 -3.68 8.94 21.87
CA ARG A 70 -2.34 9.00 21.28
C ARG A 70 -1.54 7.77 21.61
N PHE A 71 -0.84 7.24 20.64
CA PHE A 71 0.19 6.22 20.84
C PHE A 71 1.42 6.88 21.48
N LYS A 72 1.90 6.26 22.56
CA LYS A 72 3.08 6.70 23.30
C LYS A 72 4.31 6.06 22.69
N VAL A 73 5.11 6.84 21.99
CA VAL A 73 6.34 6.35 21.37
C VAL A 73 7.42 6.10 22.41
N PRO A 74 8.00 4.90 22.50
CA PRO A 74 9.11 4.64 23.39
C PRO A 74 10.30 5.53 23.01
N LYS A 75 11.07 5.99 23.97
CA LYS A 75 12.24 6.84 23.74
C LYS A 75 13.52 6.01 23.76
N ASP A 76 14.51 6.49 23.01
CA ASP A 76 15.84 5.88 22.93
C ASP A 76 15.84 4.41 22.44
N GLU A 77 14.89 4.05 21.60
CA GLU A 77 14.81 2.73 20.98
C GLU A 77 15.09 2.82 19.47
N THR A 78 15.57 1.73 18.92
CA THR A 78 15.84 1.60 17.48
C THR A 78 14.79 0.69 16.85
N ILE A 79 14.08 1.20 15.84
CA ILE A 79 13.07 0.46 15.08
C ILE A 79 13.74 -0.09 13.84
N ASN A 80 13.88 -1.41 13.80
CA ASN A 80 14.52 -2.11 12.68
C ASN A 80 13.50 -2.96 11.92
N PHE A 81 13.56 -2.92 10.60
CA PHE A 81 12.77 -3.82 9.76
C PHE A 81 13.46 -4.10 8.44
N LYS A 82 13.04 -5.17 7.79
CA LYS A 82 13.54 -5.56 6.48
C LYS A 82 12.55 -5.15 5.39
N ASP A 83 13.08 -4.50 4.35
CA ASP A 83 12.33 -4.12 3.17
C ASP A 83 12.94 -4.77 1.94
N PHE A 84 12.13 -5.42 1.10
CA PHE A 84 12.63 -6.13 -0.09
C PHE A 84 13.31 -5.21 -1.10
N VAL A 85 12.89 -3.94 -1.16
CA VAL A 85 13.40 -2.95 -2.12
C VAL A 85 14.50 -2.08 -1.51
N ARG A 86 14.32 -1.70 -0.23
CA ARG A 86 15.19 -0.74 0.47
C ARG A 86 16.27 -1.40 1.32
N GLY A 87 16.20 -2.73 1.50
CA GLY A 87 17.12 -3.46 2.35
C GLY A 87 16.81 -3.33 3.85
N ASP A 88 17.84 -3.40 4.68
CA ASP A 88 17.68 -3.25 6.12
C ASP A 88 17.46 -1.77 6.48
N MET A 89 16.32 -1.48 7.06
CA MET A 89 15.90 -0.13 7.45
C MET A 89 16.01 0.04 8.96
N THR A 90 16.50 1.19 9.37
CA THR A 90 16.71 1.57 10.77
C THR A 90 16.18 2.97 11.00
N PHE A 91 15.34 3.13 12.00
CA PHE A 91 14.81 4.43 12.45
C PHE A 91 15.08 4.60 13.95
N ASP A 92 15.38 5.82 14.36
CA ASP A 92 15.44 6.18 15.78
C ASP A 92 14.05 6.55 16.26
N SER A 93 13.59 5.97 17.35
CA SER A 93 12.27 6.30 17.92
C SER A 93 12.18 7.75 18.40
N SER A 94 13.31 8.40 18.69
CA SER A 94 13.35 9.83 19.03
C SER A 94 12.93 10.75 17.87
N ASP A 95 13.02 10.27 16.62
CA ASP A 95 12.54 10.98 15.42
C ASP A 95 11.02 10.83 15.22
N VAL A 96 10.36 10.00 16.00
CA VAL A 96 8.92 9.77 15.96
C VAL A 96 8.26 10.40 17.17
N GLU A 97 7.38 11.37 16.94
CA GLU A 97 6.55 11.96 18.00
C GLU A 97 5.37 11.06 18.34
N ASP A 98 4.82 11.23 19.56
CA ASP A 98 3.55 10.62 19.93
C ASP A 98 2.45 11.05 18.93
N PHE A 99 1.70 10.08 18.44
CA PHE A 99 0.76 10.33 17.35
C PHE A 99 -0.66 9.83 17.65
N VAL A 100 -1.64 10.54 17.12
CA VAL A 100 -3.05 10.19 17.28
C VAL A 100 -3.35 8.87 16.56
N ILE A 101 -3.96 7.93 17.28
CA ILE A 101 -4.46 6.66 16.74
C ILE A 101 -5.99 6.64 16.64
N LEU A 102 -6.68 7.30 17.60
CA LEU A 102 -8.12 7.50 17.58
C LEU A 102 -8.41 8.99 17.78
N ARG A 103 -9.23 9.57 16.92
CA ARG A 103 -9.58 10.99 17.00
C ARG A 103 -10.65 11.25 18.07
N SER A 104 -10.86 12.51 18.44
CA SER A 104 -11.86 12.91 19.44
C SER A 104 -13.30 12.61 19.03
N ASP A 105 -13.58 12.43 17.74
CA ASP A 105 -14.86 11.95 17.21
C ASP A 105 -14.99 10.42 17.19
N ASN A 106 -14.04 9.71 17.79
CA ASN A 106 -13.90 8.26 17.80
C ASN A 106 -13.67 7.61 16.43
N SER A 107 -13.25 8.36 15.42
CA SER A 107 -12.81 7.81 14.16
C SER A 107 -11.33 7.38 14.24
N PRO A 108 -10.95 6.22 13.64
CA PRO A 108 -9.57 5.77 13.64
C PRO A 108 -8.72 6.64 12.69
N THR A 109 -7.43 6.73 12.97
CA THR A 109 -6.48 7.21 11.97
C THR A 109 -6.08 6.07 11.04
N TYR A 110 -5.53 6.42 9.86
CA TYR A 110 -4.94 5.45 8.93
C TYR A 110 -3.94 4.51 9.64
N HIS A 111 -3.09 5.06 10.51
CA HIS A 111 -2.07 4.28 11.22
C HIS A 111 -2.67 3.16 12.07
N LEU A 112 -3.76 3.43 12.78
CA LEU A 112 -4.43 2.41 13.59
C LEU A 112 -5.18 1.42 12.69
N ALA A 113 -6.05 1.94 11.81
CA ALA A 113 -6.94 1.10 11.02
C ALA A 113 -6.17 0.11 10.13
N SER A 114 -5.18 0.61 9.36
CA SER A 114 -4.39 -0.27 8.49
C SER A 114 -3.58 -1.30 9.28
N THR A 115 -2.99 -0.90 10.42
CA THR A 115 -2.18 -1.82 11.21
C THR A 115 -3.03 -2.91 11.88
N VAL A 116 -4.20 -2.55 12.40
CA VAL A 116 -5.11 -3.54 13.00
C VAL A 116 -5.62 -4.53 11.95
N ASP A 117 -5.94 -4.04 10.75
CA ASP A 117 -6.35 -4.93 9.66
C ASP A 117 -5.22 -5.87 9.25
N ASP A 118 -4.00 -5.37 9.09
CA ASP A 118 -2.83 -6.19 8.75
C ASP A 118 -2.59 -7.30 9.79
N VAL A 119 -2.77 -6.99 11.07
CA VAL A 119 -2.65 -7.98 12.17
C VAL A 119 -3.81 -8.96 12.15
N ASP A 120 -5.06 -8.47 12.11
CA ASP A 120 -6.26 -9.32 12.17
C ASP A 120 -6.38 -10.26 10.96
N TYR A 121 -5.89 -9.83 9.78
CA TYR A 121 -5.90 -10.63 8.56
C TYR A 121 -4.65 -11.49 8.37
N GLY A 122 -3.67 -11.39 9.28
CA GLY A 122 -2.44 -12.17 9.22
C GLY A 122 -1.60 -11.84 7.98
N ILE A 123 -1.53 -10.56 7.60
CA ILE A 123 -0.77 -10.10 6.43
C ILE A 123 0.73 -10.37 6.65
N THR A 124 1.35 -11.07 5.72
CA THR A 124 2.76 -11.48 5.79
C THR A 124 3.70 -10.59 4.97
N ILE A 125 3.15 -9.84 3.99
CA ILE A 125 3.90 -8.89 3.15
C ILE A 125 3.06 -7.65 2.95
N ILE A 126 3.60 -6.48 3.29
CA ILE A 126 3.00 -5.17 3.01
C ILE A 126 3.73 -4.53 1.84
N ALA A 127 3.11 -4.56 0.65
CA ALA A 127 3.63 -3.91 -0.56
C ALA A 127 2.87 -2.60 -0.82
N ARG A 128 3.59 -1.47 -0.87
CA ARG A 128 2.97 -0.14 -1.02
C ARG A 128 3.97 0.89 -1.59
N GLY A 129 3.48 2.09 -1.90
CA GLY A 129 4.34 3.18 -2.36
C GLY A 129 5.32 3.68 -1.29
N GLU A 130 6.50 4.12 -1.70
CA GLU A 130 7.53 4.67 -0.79
C GLU A 130 7.12 6.00 -0.14
N ASP A 131 6.10 6.67 -0.63
CA ASP A 131 5.57 7.89 -0.02
C ASP A 131 4.99 7.65 1.39
N ILE A 132 4.74 6.39 1.75
CA ILE A 132 4.30 6.01 3.10
C ILE A 132 5.44 5.38 3.94
N LEU A 133 6.65 5.30 3.41
CA LEU A 133 7.80 4.70 4.10
C LEU A 133 8.05 5.33 5.48
N SER A 134 7.95 6.66 5.58
CA SER A 134 8.11 7.37 6.86
C SER A 134 7.06 7.05 7.91
N SER A 135 5.94 6.46 7.52
CA SER A 135 4.87 5.99 8.42
C SER A 135 5.12 4.57 8.96
N THR A 136 6.03 3.82 8.35
CA THR A 136 6.31 2.42 8.71
C THR A 136 6.73 2.25 10.17
N PRO A 137 7.58 3.10 10.76
CA PRO A 137 7.91 3.01 12.18
C PRO A 137 6.68 3.05 13.10
N LYS A 138 5.68 3.87 12.78
CA LYS A 138 4.43 3.98 13.55
C LYS A 138 3.62 2.68 13.51
N HIS A 139 3.55 2.04 12.33
CA HIS A 139 2.85 0.77 12.16
C HIS A 139 3.56 -0.35 12.92
N ILE A 140 4.89 -0.41 12.85
CA ILE A 140 5.70 -1.38 13.59
C ILE A 140 5.48 -1.25 15.09
N LEU A 141 5.54 -0.03 15.63
CA LEU A 141 5.31 0.23 17.06
C LEU A 141 3.93 -0.23 17.52
N ILE A 142 2.89 -0.02 16.70
CA ILE A 142 1.55 -0.52 17.01
C ILE A 142 1.51 -2.05 16.97
N MET A 143 2.10 -2.70 15.96
CA MET A 143 2.16 -4.17 15.84
C MET A 143 2.88 -4.80 17.04
N GLU A 144 4.02 -4.25 17.44
CA GLU A 144 4.79 -4.69 18.61
C GLU A 144 3.98 -4.54 19.91
N ALA A 145 3.29 -3.41 20.10
CA ALA A 145 2.42 -3.18 21.26
C ALA A 145 1.23 -4.16 21.31
N LEU A 146 0.78 -4.63 20.16
CA LEU A 146 -0.25 -5.68 20.04
C LEU A 146 0.33 -7.09 20.25
N GLY A 147 1.66 -7.24 20.20
CA GLY A 147 2.34 -8.54 20.31
C GLY A 147 2.24 -9.37 19.03
N ALA A 148 2.07 -8.73 17.88
CA ALA A 148 1.97 -9.36 16.59
C ALA A 148 3.36 -9.59 15.96
N ASP A 149 3.45 -10.61 15.11
CA ASP A 149 4.62 -10.81 14.27
C ASP A 149 4.69 -9.72 13.19
N LEU A 150 5.91 -9.23 12.92
CA LEU A 150 6.10 -8.22 11.89
C LEU A 150 6.07 -8.83 10.50
N PRO A 151 5.30 -8.26 9.55
CA PRO A 151 5.35 -8.67 8.15
C PRO A 151 6.66 -8.22 7.49
N ASN A 152 6.94 -8.75 6.31
CA ASN A 152 7.95 -8.17 5.43
C ASN A 152 7.37 -6.92 4.75
N PHE A 153 8.24 -5.95 4.48
CA PHE A 153 7.85 -4.72 3.79
C PHE A 153 8.41 -4.68 2.37
N CYS A 154 7.69 -4.01 1.48
CA CYS A 154 8.10 -3.77 0.11
C CYS A 154 7.64 -2.35 -0.29
N HIS A 155 8.53 -1.37 -0.17
CA HIS A 155 8.22 0.02 -0.53
C HIS A 155 8.64 0.29 -1.97
N LEU A 156 7.64 0.25 -2.86
CA LEU A 156 7.80 0.47 -4.28
C LEU A 156 8.15 1.94 -4.58
N PRO A 157 9.08 2.21 -5.50
CA PRO A 157 9.45 3.57 -5.87
C PRO A 157 8.28 4.31 -6.52
N LEU A 158 8.32 5.64 -6.43
CA LEU A 158 7.33 6.49 -7.08
C LEU A 158 7.51 6.50 -8.59
N LEU A 159 6.40 6.67 -9.31
CA LEU A 159 6.40 6.91 -10.74
C LEU A 159 6.53 8.41 -11.02
N PHE A 160 7.38 8.76 -11.97
CA PHE A 160 7.64 10.12 -12.39
C PHE A 160 7.13 10.35 -13.81
N GLY A 161 6.70 11.58 -14.09
CA GLY A 161 6.45 12.04 -15.45
C GLY A 161 7.72 12.36 -16.21
N PRO A 162 7.61 12.69 -17.52
CA PRO A 162 8.75 13.07 -18.35
C PRO A 162 9.49 14.31 -17.87
N ASP A 163 8.85 15.13 -17.05
CA ASP A 163 9.43 16.35 -16.43
C ASP A 163 10.23 16.06 -15.15
N GLY A 164 10.39 14.79 -14.78
CA GLY A 164 11.09 14.36 -13.57
C GLY A 164 10.35 14.68 -12.27
N LYS A 165 9.05 14.95 -12.32
CA LYS A 165 8.21 15.15 -11.13
C LYS A 165 7.25 13.99 -10.94
N LYS A 166 6.80 13.76 -9.69
CA LYS A 166 5.85 12.69 -9.36
C LYS A 166 4.68 12.70 -10.36
N LEU A 167 4.40 11.51 -10.93
CA LEU A 167 3.32 11.34 -11.91
C LEU A 167 1.98 11.79 -11.30
N SER A 168 1.24 12.60 -12.03
CA SER A 168 -0.02 13.19 -11.58
C SER A 168 -0.87 13.60 -12.77
N LYS A 169 -2.14 13.93 -12.54
CA LYS A 169 -3.12 14.34 -13.55
C LYS A 169 -2.64 15.50 -14.47
N ARG A 170 -1.68 16.34 -14.04
CA ARG A 170 -1.09 17.39 -14.90
C ARG A 170 -0.25 16.85 -16.07
N HIS A 171 0.16 15.58 -16.02
CA HIS A 171 0.90 14.91 -17.10
C HIS A 171 -0.03 14.26 -18.14
N GLY A 172 -1.34 14.53 -18.07
CA GLY A 172 -2.37 13.93 -18.92
C GLY A 172 -3.09 12.79 -18.20
N ASP A 173 -3.53 11.85 -19.00
CA ASP A 173 -4.22 10.67 -18.47
C ASP A 173 -3.23 9.77 -17.74
N THR A 174 -3.56 9.44 -16.50
CA THR A 174 -2.70 8.61 -15.62
C THR A 174 -3.47 7.45 -15.00
N SER A 175 -4.74 7.29 -15.37
CA SER A 175 -5.56 6.16 -14.92
C SER A 175 -5.54 5.03 -15.94
N VAL A 176 -5.60 3.80 -15.45
CA VAL A 176 -5.70 2.59 -16.30
C VAL A 176 -6.92 2.67 -17.21
N GLU A 177 -8.05 3.17 -16.69
CA GLU A 177 -9.29 3.39 -17.45
C GLU A 177 -9.07 4.28 -18.69
N ALA A 178 -8.38 5.41 -18.52
CA ALA A 178 -8.12 6.33 -19.61
C ALA A 178 -7.26 5.70 -20.72
N PHE A 179 -6.29 4.87 -20.36
CA PHE A 179 -5.49 4.12 -21.34
C PHE A 179 -6.30 3.03 -22.04
N ARG A 180 -7.15 2.31 -21.29
CA ARG A 180 -8.11 1.37 -21.90
C ARG A 180 -8.99 2.04 -22.94
N ASP A 181 -9.54 3.20 -22.62
CA ASP A 181 -10.43 3.95 -23.51
C ASP A 181 -9.70 4.50 -24.75
N LYS A 182 -8.38 4.68 -24.66
CA LYS A 182 -7.50 4.98 -25.81
C LYS A 182 -7.14 3.75 -26.67
N GLY A 183 -7.59 2.56 -26.30
CA GLY A 183 -7.34 1.33 -27.05
C GLY A 183 -6.05 0.61 -26.68
N ILE A 184 -5.49 0.87 -25.51
CA ILE A 184 -4.40 0.04 -24.96
C ILE A 184 -4.99 -1.31 -24.54
N LEU A 185 -4.34 -2.39 -24.96
CA LEU A 185 -4.73 -3.76 -24.60
C LEU A 185 -4.35 -4.06 -23.14
N ASN A 186 -5.13 -4.88 -22.48
CA ASN A 186 -4.91 -5.25 -21.09
C ASN A 186 -3.54 -5.94 -20.87
N ASP A 187 -3.14 -6.83 -21.77
CA ASP A 187 -1.87 -7.54 -21.66
C ASP A 187 -0.68 -6.60 -21.88
N ALA A 188 -0.79 -5.64 -22.81
CA ALA A 188 0.21 -4.61 -23.02
C ALA A 188 0.36 -3.70 -21.79
N MET A 189 -0.76 -3.29 -21.18
CA MET A 189 -0.74 -2.49 -19.96
C MET A 189 -0.15 -3.27 -18.78
N PHE A 190 -0.55 -4.53 -18.59
CA PHE A 190 0.03 -5.40 -17.56
C PHE A 190 1.56 -5.52 -17.70
N ASN A 191 2.03 -5.87 -18.90
CA ASN A 191 3.46 -6.01 -19.17
C ASN A 191 4.20 -4.69 -18.93
N TYR A 192 3.65 -3.56 -19.39
CA TYR A 192 4.24 -2.25 -19.20
C TYR A 192 4.34 -1.87 -17.70
N LEU A 193 3.28 -2.10 -16.93
CA LEU A 193 3.27 -1.82 -15.49
C LEU A 193 4.32 -2.66 -14.74
N CYS A 194 4.53 -3.92 -15.14
CA CYS A 194 5.62 -4.73 -14.60
C CYS A 194 6.99 -4.07 -14.82
N LEU A 195 7.23 -3.54 -16.02
CA LEU A 195 8.52 -2.92 -16.37
C LEU A 195 8.78 -1.57 -15.69
N LEU A 196 7.77 -0.95 -15.07
CA LEU A 196 7.95 0.31 -14.35
C LEU A 196 8.70 0.16 -13.00
N GLY A 197 8.81 -1.04 -12.47
CA GLY A 197 9.48 -1.26 -11.20
C GLY A 197 10.17 -2.59 -11.07
N TRP A 198 10.12 -3.42 -12.12
CA TRP A 198 10.69 -4.74 -12.12
C TRP A 198 11.19 -5.13 -13.51
N SER A 199 12.11 -6.09 -13.59
CA SER A 199 12.59 -6.67 -14.84
C SER A 199 12.80 -8.16 -14.67
N PRO A 200 12.37 -8.98 -15.65
CA PRO A 200 12.66 -10.42 -15.62
C PRO A 200 14.14 -10.75 -15.84
N GLY A 201 14.94 -9.79 -16.30
CA GLY A 201 16.33 -9.97 -16.72
C GLY A 201 16.47 -10.23 -18.23
N ASP A 202 17.72 -10.39 -18.69
CA ASP A 202 18.08 -10.77 -20.07
C ASP A 202 17.50 -9.84 -21.18
N ASP A 203 17.28 -8.57 -20.86
CA ASP A 203 16.70 -7.54 -21.77
C ASP A 203 15.33 -7.91 -22.36
N VAL A 204 14.58 -8.80 -21.67
CA VAL A 204 13.24 -9.19 -22.07
C VAL A 204 12.24 -8.10 -21.69
N GLU A 205 11.64 -7.44 -22.69
CA GLU A 205 10.66 -6.39 -22.49
C GLU A 205 9.22 -6.81 -22.85
N HIS A 206 9.07 -7.81 -23.72
CA HIS A 206 7.76 -8.36 -24.11
C HIS A 206 7.58 -9.74 -23.51
N PHE A 207 6.54 -9.91 -22.68
CA PHE A 207 6.24 -11.18 -22.00
C PHE A 207 4.79 -11.25 -21.56
N ASP A 208 4.29 -12.45 -21.48
CA ASP A 208 2.95 -12.72 -20.97
C ASP A 208 2.91 -12.80 -19.43
N ARG A 209 1.72 -12.94 -18.91
CA ARG A 209 1.45 -13.00 -17.47
C ARG A 209 2.07 -14.23 -16.80
N GLU A 210 1.98 -15.39 -17.46
CA GLU A 210 2.54 -16.65 -16.93
C GLU A 210 4.05 -16.57 -16.79
N PHE A 211 4.70 -15.97 -17.77
CA PHE A 211 6.14 -15.72 -17.71
C PHE A 211 6.48 -14.77 -16.57
N ALA A 212 5.74 -13.64 -16.42
CA ALA A 212 5.95 -12.69 -15.34
C ALA A 212 5.82 -13.37 -13.96
N ILE A 213 4.76 -14.15 -13.73
CA ILE A 213 4.54 -14.91 -12.49
C ILE A 213 5.69 -15.87 -12.22
N SER A 214 6.18 -16.58 -13.26
CA SER A 214 7.26 -17.56 -13.12
C SER A 214 8.62 -16.95 -12.75
N LYS A 215 8.82 -15.65 -13.03
CA LYS A 215 10.10 -14.93 -12.85
C LYS A 215 10.08 -13.91 -11.73
N PHE A 216 8.87 -13.57 -11.23
CA PHE A 216 8.72 -12.54 -10.22
C PHE A 216 9.43 -12.91 -8.92
N ASP A 217 10.15 -11.95 -8.39
CA ASP A 217 10.82 -12.01 -7.10
C ASP A 217 10.86 -10.58 -6.53
N PHE A 218 10.37 -10.41 -5.31
CA PHE A 218 10.37 -9.12 -4.63
C PHE A 218 11.78 -8.51 -4.52
N ASN A 219 12.82 -9.33 -4.38
CA ASN A 219 14.21 -8.86 -4.32
C ASN A 219 14.74 -8.31 -5.67
N LYS A 220 14.00 -8.51 -6.75
CA LYS A 220 14.32 -7.95 -8.08
C LYS A 220 13.55 -6.68 -8.41
N VAL A 221 12.70 -6.21 -7.49
CA VAL A 221 12.05 -4.91 -7.64
C VAL A 221 13.11 -3.80 -7.54
N LEU A 222 13.09 -2.89 -8.50
CA LEU A 222 14.10 -1.85 -8.63
C LEU A 222 13.87 -0.74 -7.60
N PRO A 223 14.92 -0.26 -6.91
CA PRO A 223 14.77 0.80 -5.91
C PRO A 223 14.65 2.22 -6.53
N ASN A 224 14.93 2.35 -7.81
CA ASN A 224 14.92 3.63 -8.50
C ASN A 224 13.56 3.94 -9.07
N SER A 225 13.13 5.19 -8.95
CA SER A 225 11.89 5.68 -9.56
C SER A 225 11.89 5.50 -11.07
N ALA A 226 10.80 4.97 -11.61
CA ALA A 226 10.62 4.82 -13.04
C ALA A 226 9.95 6.06 -13.65
N ILE A 227 10.34 6.40 -14.86
CA ILE A 227 9.68 7.45 -15.65
C ILE A 227 8.59 6.80 -16.51
N PHE A 228 7.37 7.30 -16.40
CA PHE A 228 6.27 6.86 -17.25
C PHE A 228 6.48 7.37 -18.68
N ASP A 229 6.71 6.45 -19.61
CA ASP A 229 6.93 6.73 -21.03
C ASP A 229 5.76 6.17 -21.87
N GLU A 230 4.87 7.07 -22.28
CA GLU A 230 3.69 6.71 -23.11
C GLU A 230 4.12 6.15 -24.49
N LYS A 231 5.26 6.59 -25.02
CA LYS A 231 5.76 6.06 -26.31
C LYS A 231 6.17 4.60 -26.17
N LYS A 232 6.81 4.24 -25.06
CA LYS A 232 7.15 2.85 -24.77
C LYS A 232 5.90 2.00 -24.58
N LEU A 233 4.87 2.52 -23.89
CA LEU A 233 3.58 1.84 -23.74
C LEU A 233 2.91 1.60 -25.11
N LEU A 234 2.87 2.61 -25.98
CA LEU A 234 2.30 2.50 -27.31
C LEU A 234 3.07 1.50 -28.20
N TRP A 235 4.40 1.53 -28.13
CA TRP A 235 5.25 0.55 -28.82
C TRP A 235 4.92 -0.86 -28.34
N LEU A 236 4.88 -1.06 -27.03
CA LEU A 236 4.56 -2.36 -26.44
C LEU A 236 3.16 -2.84 -26.81
N ASN A 237 2.17 -1.92 -26.87
CA ASN A 237 0.82 -2.23 -27.30
C ASN A 237 0.77 -2.75 -28.74
N GLY A 238 1.68 -2.30 -29.57
CA GLY A 238 1.80 -2.80 -30.95
C GLY A 238 2.45 -4.17 -31.09
N GLN A 239 2.97 -4.76 -29.99
CA GLN A 239 3.53 -6.12 -29.98
C GLN A 239 2.46 -7.19 -29.70
N TYR A 240 1.36 -6.79 -29.12
CA TYR A 240 0.19 -7.63 -28.84
C TYR A 240 -0.87 -7.50 -29.94
#